data_e781481e409f5fdf4a2415498d7d1401
#
_entry.id   e781481e409f5fdf4a2415498d7d1401
#
_cell.length_a   1.000
_cell.length_b   1.000
_cell.length_c   1.000
_cell.angle_alpha   90.00
_cell.angle_beta   90.00
_cell.angle_gamma   90.00
#
_symmetry.space_group_name_H-M   'P 1'
#
loop_
_entity.id
_entity.type
_entity.pdbx_description
1 polymer ?
#
loop_
_entity_poly.entity_id
_entity_poly.type
_entity_poly.pdbx_seq_one_letter_code
_entity_poly.pdbx_strand_id
1 'polypeptide(L)'
;SLSIIATGFIKVEFESWVEGLKLKGLYSYDYIMNDNKEFENTWKSYRDNQVWTRNDPPKVGRTFYSKDNTLWQVQANYSREFNGHNIDAMLLFEESTYKGDNFNGKKELSIPIDQVFAGNADNQQFGQSTAASALFDNANQALVGRVAYDYKSRYLIEFAFRYEGSSKFPANSRWAMFPSVSGGWRVSEEKFWKESSLNFINNLKIRASWGKMGDDGALAYQFLNGYTYPVGGAAYAMPGGAIFDGSFVNASATKGLANQSISWIEAKTFDIGFDLEAWDGLLGLTVD
;
A
#
# COMPACT_ATOMS: atom_id res chain seq x y z
N SER A 1 -14.93 22.58 2.22
CA SER A 1 -14.69 21.14 2.10
C SER A 1 -15.00 20.46 3.42
N LEU A 2 -15.53 19.27 3.36
CA LEU A 2 -15.74 18.38 4.49
C LEU A 2 -14.95 17.11 4.24
N SER A 3 -14.10 16.72 5.20
CA SER A 3 -13.42 15.44 5.21
C SER A 3 -13.91 14.63 6.39
N ILE A 4 -14.32 13.39 6.16
CA ILE A 4 -14.68 12.44 7.20
C ILE A 4 -13.70 11.29 7.11
N ILE A 5 -13.06 10.95 8.22
CA ILE A 5 -12.21 9.79 8.37
C ILE A 5 -12.82 8.93 9.47
N ALA A 6 -13.12 7.69 9.15
CA ALA A 6 -13.63 6.72 10.11
C ALA A 6 -12.76 5.46 10.06
N THR A 7 -12.23 5.08 11.21
CA THR A 7 -11.45 3.85 11.39
C THR A 7 -12.12 2.99 12.44
N GLY A 8 -12.35 1.74 12.14
CA GLY A 8 -12.86 0.75 13.06
C GLY A 8 -12.04 -0.52 13.00
N PHE A 9 -11.77 -1.14 14.14
CA PHE A 9 -11.14 -2.45 14.19
C PHE A 9 -11.76 -3.34 15.26
N ILE A 10 -11.75 -4.63 15.02
CA ILE A 10 -12.09 -5.67 15.99
C ILE A 10 -10.89 -6.59 16.10
N LYS A 11 -10.39 -6.79 17.32
CA LYS A 11 -9.31 -7.71 17.62
C LYS A 11 -9.81 -8.72 18.63
N VAL A 12 -9.64 -10.00 18.33
CA VAL A 12 -9.97 -11.09 19.22
C VAL A 12 -8.70 -11.92 19.44
N GLU A 13 -8.39 -12.16 20.71
CA GLU A 13 -7.28 -13.02 21.11
C GLU A 13 -7.81 -14.07 22.09
N PHE A 14 -7.40 -15.32 21.91
CA PHE A 14 -7.70 -16.38 22.86
C PHE A 14 -6.55 -17.40 22.92
N GLU A 15 -6.33 -17.91 24.10
CA GLU A 15 -5.41 -19.02 24.32
C GLU A 15 -6.12 -20.33 23.98
N SER A 16 -5.41 -21.22 23.28
CA SER A 16 -5.93 -22.54 22.96
C SER A 16 -5.67 -23.54 24.09
N TRP A 17 -6.30 -24.71 24.03
CA TRP A 17 -6.03 -25.82 24.95
C TRP A 17 -4.63 -26.42 24.77
N VAL A 18 -3.90 -26.02 23.76
CA VAL A 18 -2.51 -26.40 23.52
C VAL A 18 -1.63 -25.36 24.18
N GLU A 19 -0.80 -25.79 25.13
CA GLU A 19 0.15 -24.92 25.82
C GLU A 19 1.08 -24.20 24.84
N GLY A 20 1.15 -22.88 24.97
CA GLY A 20 1.96 -22.02 24.11
C GLY A 20 1.30 -21.60 22.79
N LEU A 21 0.12 -22.12 22.44
CA LEU A 21 -0.59 -21.72 21.21
C LEU A 21 -1.59 -20.61 21.51
N LYS A 22 -1.44 -19.50 20.79
CA LYS A 22 -2.34 -18.34 20.83
C LYS A 22 -2.90 -18.07 19.44
N LEU A 23 -4.21 -17.82 19.36
CA LEU A 23 -4.87 -17.45 18.12
C LEU A 23 -5.33 -15.99 18.20
N LYS A 24 -5.18 -15.27 17.08
CA LYS A 24 -5.61 -13.89 16.93
C LYS A 24 -6.44 -13.74 15.67
N GLY A 25 -7.52 -12.97 15.78
CA GLY A 25 -8.26 -12.45 14.65
C GLY A 25 -8.22 -10.91 14.69
N LEU A 26 -8.04 -10.28 13.55
CA LEU A 26 -8.11 -8.83 13.40
C LEU A 26 -8.94 -8.50 12.17
N TYR A 27 -9.84 -7.56 12.33
CA TYR A 27 -10.55 -6.90 11.25
C TYR A 27 -10.38 -5.39 11.41
N SER A 28 -9.96 -4.71 10.35
CA SER A 28 -9.87 -3.25 10.28
C SER A 28 -10.61 -2.74 9.06
N TYR A 29 -11.32 -1.65 9.24
CA TYR A 29 -11.98 -0.92 8.18
C TYR A 29 -11.69 0.57 8.32
N ASP A 30 -11.10 1.14 7.28
CA ASP A 30 -10.80 2.56 7.20
C ASP A 30 -11.61 3.17 6.06
N TYR A 31 -12.32 4.24 6.36
CA TYR A 31 -13.11 4.96 5.39
C TYR A 31 -12.76 6.44 5.41
N ILE A 32 -12.45 6.98 4.25
CA ILE A 32 -12.17 8.40 4.04
C ILE A 32 -13.16 8.92 3.01
N MET A 33 -13.85 9.99 3.34
CA MET A 33 -14.75 10.68 2.43
C MET A 33 -14.42 12.17 2.42
N ASN A 34 -14.33 12.73 1.24
CA ASN A 34 -14.24 14.17 1.01
C ASN A 34 -15.43 14.64 0.19
N ASP A 35 -16.13 15.65 0.67
CA ASP A 35 -17.13 16.41 -0.07
C ASP A 35 -16.67 17.86 -0.15
N ASN A 36 -16.36 18.29 -1.36
CA ASN A 36 -15.90 19.65 -1.61
C ASN A 36 -16.90 20.38 -2.49
N LYS A 37 -17.32 21.57 -2.04
CA LYS A 37 -18.11 22.51 -2.81
C LYS A 37 -17.26 23.68 -3.20
N GLU A 38 -17.21 23.98 -4.48
CA GLU A 38 -16.53 25.12 -5.08
C GLU A 38 -17.55 26.10 -5.63
N PHE A 39 -17.36 27.39 -5.34
CA PHE A 39 -18.12 28.46 -5.96
C PHE A 39 -17.17 29.53 -6.46
N GLU A 40 -17.16 29.71 -7.76
CA GLU A 40 -16.35 30.71 -8.46
C GLU A 40 -17.27 31.86 -8.88
N ASN A 41 -17.23 32.96 -8.14
CA ASN A 41 -18.01 34.15 -8.49
C ASN A 41 -17.30 34.98 -9.53
N THR A 42 -18.06 35.72 -10.34
CA THR A 42 -17.52 36.71 -11.27
C THR A 42 -16.94 37.89 -10.51
N TRP A 43 -15.75 38.33 -10.86
CA TRP A 43 -15.10 39.47 -10.29
C TRP A 43 -14.33 40.28 -11.34
N LYS A 44 -14.03 41.55 -11.03
CA LYS A 44 -13.31 42.47 -11.93
C LYS A 44 -11.94 42.78 -11.38
N SER A 45 -10.93 42.72 -12.25
CA SER A 45 -9.59 43.23 -11.95
C SER A 45 -9.31 44.46 -12.82
N TYR A 46 -8.55 45.38 -12.27
CA TYR A 46 -8.23 46.65 -12.90
C TYR A 46 -6.71 46.75 -13.05
N ARG A 47 -6.25 47.00 -14.27
CA ARG A 47 -4.83 47.21 -14.58
C ARG A 47 -4.72 48.18 -15.74
N ASP A 48 -3.85 49.18 -15.63
CA ASP A 48 -3.52 50.14 -16.70
C ASP A 48 -4.78 50.76 -17.37
N ASN A 49 -5.74 51.22 -16.56
CA ASN A 49 -7.04 51.76 -17.00
C ASN A 49 -7.93 50.76 -17.77
N GLN A 50 -7.57 49.48 -17.78
CA GLN A 50 -8.40 48.44 -18.37
C GLN A 50 -9.10 47.61 -17.27
N VAL A 51 -10.34 47.18 -17.58
CA VAL A 51 -11.14 46.33 -16.73
C VAL A 51 -11.17 44.94 -17.32
N TRP A 52 -10.75 43.97 -16.51
CA TRP A 52 -10.80 42.55 -16.87
C TRP A 52 -11.85 41.85 -16.02
N THR A 53 -12.85 41.28 -16.67
CA THR A 53 -13.82 40.40 -15.98
C THR A 53 -13.23 39.00 -15.89
N ARG A 54 -13.29 38.42 -14.71
CA ARG A 54 -12.78 37.07 -14.40
C ARG A 54 -13.92 36.18 -13.92
N ASN A 55 -13.83 34.87 -14.22
CA ASN A 55 -14.85 33.89 -13.88
C ASN A 55 -16.26 34.29 -14.37
N ASP A 56 -16.36 34.64 -15.65
CA ASP A 56 -17.61 34.99 -16.29
C ASP A 56 -17.89 33.95 -17.41
N PRO A 57 -18.96 33.20 -17.29
CA PRO A 57 -19.97 33.18 -16.22
C PRO A 57 -19.46 32.57 -14.89
N PRO A 58 -20.11 32.88 -13.77
CA PRO A 58 -19.83 32.26 -12.48
C PRO A 58 -20.07 30.76 -12.54
N LYS A 59 -19.40 29.98 -11.69
CA LYS A 59 -19.44 28.53 -11.70
C LYS A 59 -19.64 27.96 -10.29
N VAL A 60 -20.38 26.86 -10.23
CA VAL A 60 -20.49 26.06 -9.00
C VAL A 60 -20.14 24.62 -9.30
N GLY A 61 -19.36 24.02 -8.42
CA GLY A 61 -18.98 22.64 -8.51
C GLY A 61 -19.10 21.89 -7.19
N ARG A 62 -19.27 20.59 -7.29
CA ARG A 62 -19.12 19.65 -6.18
C ARG A 62 -18.24 18.49 -6.60
N THR A 63 -17.32 18.13 -5.74
CA THR A 63 -16.46 16.97 -5.91
C THR A 63 -16.62 16.07 -4.70
N PHE A 64 -17.01 14.86 -4.96
CA PHE A 64 -17.05 13.77 -3.99
C PHE A 64 -15.90 12.81 -4.26
N TYR A 65 -15.25 12.38 -3.21
CA TYR A 65 -14.19 11.39 -3.26
C TYR A 65 -14.26 10.50 -2.02
N SER A 66 -14.21 9.20 -2.22
CA SER A 66 -14.13 8.22 -1.15
C SER A 66 -12.99 7.23 -1.33
N LYS A 67 -12.44 6.79 -0.22
CA LYS A 67 -11.54 5.65 -0.12
C LYS A 67 -12.02 4.73 0.97
N ASP A 68 -12.00 3.45 0.72
CA ASP A 68 -12.14 2.43 1.73
C ASP A 68 -10.95 1.45 1.69
N ASN A 69 -10.55 1.05 2.87
CA ASN A 69 -9.53 0.03 3.08
C ASN A 69 -10.06 -0.99 4.08
N THR A 70 -10.03 -2.25 3.70
CA THR A 70 -10.39 -3.36 4.56
C THR A 70 -9.18 -4.25 4.77
N LEU A 71 -8.90 -4.62 6.00
CA LEU A 71 -7.88 -5.60 6.35
C LEU A 71 -8.49 -6.62 7.29
N TRP A 72 -8.33 -7.89 6.99
CA TRP A 72 -8.57 -8.93 7.96
C TRP A 72 -7.39 -9.89 8.04
N GLN A 73 -7.15 -10.39 9.25
CA GLN A 73 -6.03 -11.26 9.55
C GLN A 73 -6.48 -12.37 10.51
N VAL A 74 -5.97 -13.56 10.26
CA VAL A 74 -6.04 -14.70 11.19
C VAL A 74 -4.62 -15.18 11.44
N GLN A 75 -4.22 -15.21 12.69
CA GLN A 75 -2.84 -15.52 13.10
C GLN A 75 -2.84 -16.58 14.19
N ALA A 76 -1.97 -17.57 14.01
CA ALA A 76 -1.60 -18.54 15.03
C ALA A 76 -0.15 -18.27 15.48
N ASN A 77 0.08 -18.21 16.77
CA ASN A 77 1.39 -18.08 17.39
C ASN A 77 1.61 -19.25 18.33
N TYR A 78 2.77 -19.86 18.24
CA TYR A 78 3.19 -20.92 19.15
C TYR A 78 4.53 -20.55 19.75
N SER A 79 4.62 -20.58 21.08
CA SER A 79 5.88 -20.32 21.80
C SER A 79 6.04 -21.34 22.91
N ARG A 80 7.17 -22.02 22.94
CA ARG A 80 7.46 -23.03 23.96
C ARG A 80 8.96 -23.12 24.26
N GLU A 81 9.23 -23.27 25.56
CA GLU A 81 10.57 -23.56 26.06
C GLU A 81 10.59 -24.93 26.74
N PHE A 82 11.59 -25.76 26.42
CA PHE A 82 11.82 -27.06 27.05
C PHE A 82 13.29 -27.48 26.96
N ASN A 83 13.89 -27.85 28.06
CA ASN A 83 15.27 -28.33 28.14
C ASN A 83 16.32 -27.44 27.45
N GLY A 84 16.12 -26.12 27.48
CA GLY A 84 16.96 -25.13 26.83
C GLY A 84 16.76 -25.00 25.32
N HIS A 85 15.70 -25.59 24.77
CA HIS A 85 15.21 -25.37 23.42
C HIS A 85 14.07 -24.36 23.47
N ASN A 86 14.17 -23.28 22.73
CA ASN A 86 13.12 -22.29 22.55
C ASN A 86 12.63 -22.34 21.11
N ILE A 87 11.33 -22.46 20.94
CA ILE A 87 10.67 -22.45 19.63
C ILE A 87 9.60 -21.38 19.66
N ASP A 88 9.69 -20.45 18.69
CA ASP A 88 8.66 -19.47 18.38
C ASP A 88 8.22 -19.65 16.93
N ALA A 89 6.96 -19.91 16.72
CA ALA A 89 6.39 -20.06 15.39
C ALA A 89 5.17 -19.16 15.20
N MET A 90 5.00 -18.65 14.02
CA MET A 90 3.85 -17.85 13.63
C MET A 90 3.37 -18.27 12.24
N LEU A 91 2.07 -18.38 12.07
CA LEU A 91 1.42 -18.49 10.79
C LEU A 91 0.30 -17.43 10.73
N LEU A 92 0.32 -16.60 9.71
CA LEU A 92 -0.61 -15.52 9.48
C LEU A 92 -1.19 -15.65 8.07
N PHE A 93 -2.51 -15.63 7.97
CA PHE A 93 -3.20 -15.33 6.73
C PHE A 93 -3.76 -13.91 6.80
N GLU A 94 -3.58 -13.14 5.75
CA GLU A 94 -4.14 -11.79 5.63
C GLU A 94 -4.72 -11.52 4.25
N GLU A 95 -5.73 -10.69 4.23
CA GLU A 95 -6.31 -10.14 3.01
C GLU A 95 -6.58 -8.66 3.22
N SER A 96 -6.21 -7.86 2.23
CA SER A 96 -6.50 -6.43 2.20
C SER A 96 -7.15 -6.02 0.90
N THR A 97 -8.10 -5.09 0.98
CA THR A 97 -8.71 -4.46 -0.19
C THR A 97 -8.60 -2.95 -0.10
N TYR A 98 -8.32 -2.32 -1.22
CA TYR A 98 -8.22 -0.87 -1.35
C TYR A 98 -9.11 -0.44 -2.51
N LYS A 99 -10.09 0.41 -2.22
CA LYS A 99 -10.99 0.96 -3.23
C LYS A 99 -11.01 2.47 -3.15
N GLY A 100 -11.06 3.10 -4.30
CA GLY A 100 -11.25 4.54 -4.42
C GLY A 100 -12.27 4.83 -5.47
N ASP A 101 -13.20 5.72 -5.15
CA ASP A 101 -14.23 6.19 -6.07
C ASP A 101 -14.36 7.71 -5.96
N ASN A 102 -14.81 8.33 -7.05
CA ASN A 102 -14.97 9.76 -7.11
C ASN A 102 -16.07 10.16 -8.09
N PHE A 103 -16.63 11.33 -7.85
CA PHE A 103 -17.56 11.97 -8.75
C PHE A 103 -17.40 13.49 -8.66
N ASN A 104 -17.44 14.17 -9.78
CA ASN A 104 -17.48 15.62 -9.84
C ASN A 104 -18.61 16.12 -10.73
N GLY A 105 -19.15 17.26 -10.36
CA GLY A 105 -20.13 17.98 -11.16
C GLY A 105 -19.89 19.47 -11.07
N LYS A 106 -19.78 20.15 -12.22
CA LYS A 106 -19.60 21.60 -12.33
C LYS A 106 -20.59 22.16 -13.34
N LYS A 107 -21.22 23.29 -12.98
CA LYS A 107 -22.13 24.00 -13.87
C LYS A 107 -21.78 25.48 -13.92
N GLU A 108 -21.99 26.08 -15.09
CA GLU A 108 -22.01 27.53 -15.24
C GLU A 108 -23.35 28.09 -14.79
N LEU A 109 -23.32 29.28 -14.22
CA LEU A 109 -24.50 29.94 -13.64
C LEU A 109 -24.84 31.19 -14.45
N SER A 110 -26.11 31.40 -14.68
CA SER A 110 -26.60 32.68 -15.25
C SER A 110 -26.67 33.80 -14.20
N ILE A 111 -26.81 33.42 -12.93
CA ILE A 111 -26.85 34.31 -11.78
C ILE A 111 -25.97 33.68 -10.65
N PRO A 112 -25.32 34.45 -9.82
CA PRO A 112 -24.37 33.93 -8.83
C PRO A 112 -25.07 33.34 -7.60
N ILE A 113 -25.72 32.19 -7.80
CA ILE A 113 -26.34 31.36 -6.76
C ILE A 113 -25.44 30.15 -6.54
N ASP A 114 -24.98 29.93 -5.33
CA ASP A 114 -24.04 28.84 -4.99
C ASP A 114 -24.69 27.46 -4.90
N GLN A 115 -25.65 27.17 -5.80
CA GLN A 115 -26.38 25.91 -5.84
C GLN A 115 -26.32 25.28 -7.23
N VAL A 116 -25.95 23.99 -7.29
CA VAL A 116 -25.76 23.24 -8.54
C VAL A 116 -27.03 23.17 -9.37
N PHE A 117 -28.22 23.14 -8.73
CA PHE A 117 -29.50 23.11 -9.44
C PHE A 117 -29.76 24.37 -10.25
N ALA A 118 -29.21 25.54 -9.84
CA ALA A 118 -29.37 26.81 -10.51
C ALA A 118 -28.48 26.96 -11.77
N GLY A 119 -27.64 25.97 -12.05
CA GLY A 119 -26.76 26.02 -13.22
C GLY A 119 -27.44 25.72 -14.53
N ASN A 120 -26.88 26.29 -15.61
CA ASN A 120 -27.31 26.04 -16.96
C ASN A 120 -27.03 24.59 -17.35
N ALA A 121 -28.04 23.91 -17.95
CA ALA A 121 -27.92 22.54 -18.43
C ALA A 121 -27.00 22.41 -19.66
N ASP A 122 -26.91 23.46 -20.49
CA ASP A 122 -26.11 23.46 -21.72
C ASP A 122 -24.59 23.53 -21.41
N ASN A 123 -24.23 24.10 -20.26
CA ASN A 123 -22.83 24.29 -19.85
C ASN A 123 -22.57 23.57 -18.50
N GLN A 124 -22.64 22.26 -18.54
CA GLN A 124 -22.40 21.42 -17.39
C GLN A 124 -21.33 20.38 -17.66
N GLN A 125 -20.55 20.07 -16.66
CA GLN A 125 -19.56 19.00 -16.67
C GLN A 125 -19.87 18.05 -15.52
N PHE A 126 -20.08 16.79 -15.85
CA PHE A 126 -20.20 15.72 -14.89
C PHE A 126 -19.21 14.64 -15.25
N GLY A 127 -18.60 14.04 -14.27
CA GLY A 127 -17.66 13.01 -14.58
C GLY A 127 -17.02 12.35 -13.38
N GLN A 128 -16.11 11.48 -13.70
CA GLN A 128 -15.32 10.73 -12.78
C GLN A 128 -13.86 10.83 -13.22
N SER A 129 -12.96 11.13 -12.29
CA SER A 129 -11.54 11.07 -12.57
C SER A 129 -11.09 9.61 -12.69
N THR A 130 -10.45 9.28 -13.79
CA THR A 130 -9.87 7.95 -14.03
C THR A 130 -8.40 7.85 -13.58
N ALA A 131 -7.89 8.88 -12.88
CA ALA A 131 -6.55 8.84 -12.31
C ALA A 131 -6.41 7.66 -11.33
N ALA A 132 -5.31 6.93 -11.42
CA ALA A 132 -5.04 5.76 -10.58
C ALA A 132 -5.02 6.05 -9.07
N SER A 133 -4.92 7.32 -8.67
CA SER A 133 -5.00 7.76 -7.29
C SER A 133 -6.43 8.04 -6.80
N ALA A 134 -7.39 8.12 -7.72
CA ALA A 134 -8.76 8.50 -7.45
C ALA A 134 -9.80 7.44 -7.81
N LEU A 135 -9.48 6.56 -8.77
CA LEU A 135 -10.32 5.44 -9.16
C LEU A 135 -9.46 4.17 -9.21
N PHE A 136 -9.65 3.31 -8.23
CA PHE A 136 -8.90 2.06 -8.12
C PHE A 136 -9.68 1.02 -7.32
N ASP A 137 -9.40 -0.25 -7.60
CA ASP A 137 -9.88 -1.41 -6.84
C ASP A 137 -8.76 -2.44 -6.83
N ASN A 138 -8.04 -2.53 -5.71
CA ASN A 138 -6.89 -3.41 -5.55
C ASN A 138 -7.12 -4.35 -4.37
N ALA A 139 -6.60 -5.54 -4.47
CA ALA A 139 -6.65 -6.54 -3.41
C ALA A 139 -5.32 -7.29 -3.33
N ASN A 140 -4.89 -7.57 -2.10
CA ASN A 140 -3.73 -8.38 -1.82
C ASN A 140 -4.12 -9.49 -0.83
N GLN A 141 -3.57 -10.68 -1.02
CA GLN A 141 -3.67 -11.79 -0.08
C GLN A 141 -2.28 -12.31 0.23
N ALA A 142 -2.03 -12.68 1.48
CA ALA A 142 -0.75 -13.24 1.86
C ALA A 142 -0.88 -14.35 2.91
N LEU A 143 -0.02 -15.35 2.76
CA LEU A 143 0.30 -16.32 3.79
C LEU A 143 1.71 -16.04 4.28
N VAL A 144 1.86 -15.73 5.56
CA VAL A 144 3.14 -15.41 6.20
C VAL A 144 3.44 -16.46 7.25
N GLY A 145 4.64 -17.03 7.18
CA GLY A 145 5.12 -17.97 8.17
C GLY A 145 6.47 -17.54 8.72
N ARG A 146 6.67 -17.80 10.00
CA ARG A 146 7.96 -17.58 10.69
C ARG A 146 8.18 -18.68 11.70
N VAL A 147 9.38 -19.20 11.75
CA VAL A 147 9.85 -20.11 12.79
C VAL A 147 11.20 -19.65 13.25
N ALA A 148 11.31 -19.33 14.54
CA ALA A 148 12.56 -19.04 15.21
C ALA A 148 12.84 -20.16 16.21
N TYR A 149 14.06 -20.61 16.22
CA TYR A 149 14.55 -21.63 17.14
C TYR A 149 15.88 -21.20 17.72
N ASP A 150 16.02 -21.36 19.01
CA ASP A 150 17.30 -21.26 19.67
C ASP A 150 17.55 -22.43 20.61
N TYR A 151 18.82 -22.79 20.75
CA TYR A 151 19.28 -23.76 21.71
C TYR A 151 20.20 -23.10 22.74
N LYS A 152 19.71 -23.06 24.01
CA LYS A 152 20.41 -22.45 25.15
C LYS A 152 20.83 -20.99 24.88
N SER A 153 20.07 -20.26 24.08
CA SER A 153 20.39 -18.90 23.63
C SER A 153 21.77 -18.77 22.95
N ARG A 154 22.34 -19.88 22.47
CA ARG A 154 23.68 -19.99 21.89
C ARG A 154 23.65 -20.09 20.38
N TYR A 155 22.84 -21.01 19.86
CA TYR A 155 22.62 -21.22 18.43
C TYR A 155 21.24 -20.75 18.10
N LEU A 156 21.16 -19.78 17.21
CA LEU A 156 19.91 -19.16 16.80
C LEU A 156 19.71 -19.39 15.31
N ILE A 157 18.52 -19.80 14.91
CA ILE A 157 18.13 -19.89 13.50
C ILE A 157 16.70 -19.38 13.35
N GLU A 158 16.46 -18.64 12.30
CA GLU A 158 15.13 -18.17 11.95
C GLU A 158 14.89 -18.40 10.46
N PHE A 159 13.72 -18.89 10.15
CA PHE A 159 13.18 -18.99 8.81
C PHE A 159 11.87 -18.23 8.76
N ALA A 160 11.71 -17.37 7.77
CA ALA A 160 10.45 -16.71 7.50
C ALA A 160 10.13 -16.74 6.00
N PHE A 161 8.86 -16.66 5.67
CA PHE A 161 8.41 -16.53 4.30
C PHE A 161 7.13 -15.70 4.23
N ARG A 162 6.95 -15.04 3.09
CA ARG A 162 5.71 -14.42 2.67
C ARG A 162 5.35 -14.95 1.27
N TYR A 163 4.22 -15.62 1.16
CA TYR A 163 3.63 -16.02 -0.10
C TYR A 163 2.46 -15.09 -0.38
N GLU A 164 2.62 -14.22 -1.35
CA GLU A 164 1.71 -13.10 -1.58
C GLU A 164 1.19 -13.05 -3.00
N GLY A 165 -0.08 -12.67 -3.14
CA GLY A 165 -0.74 -12.41 -4.40
C GLY A 165 -1.29 -10.99 -4.45
N SER A 166 -1.07 -10.28 -5.56
CA SER A 166 -1.59 -8.94 -5.82
C SER A 166 -2.49 -8.92 -7.04
N SER A 167 -3.66 -8.29 -6.93
CA SER A 167 -4.60 -8.13 -8.04
C SER A 167 -4.06 -7.29 -9.19
N LYS A 168 -2.98 -6.55 -8.97
CA LYS A 168 -2.31 -5.70 -9.97
C LYS A 168 -1.66 -6.51 -11.09
N PHE A 169 -1.43 -7.81 -10.90
CA PHE A 169 -0.73 -8.70 -11.82
C PHE A 169 -1.66 -9.73 -12.46
N PRO A 170 -1.32 -10.23 -13.66
CA PRO A 170 -2.09 -11.29 -14.31
C PRO A 170 -2.00 -12.61 -13.52
N ALA A 171 -2.97 -13.50 -13.73
CA ALA A 171 -3.13 -14.72 -12.94
C ALA A 171 -1.87 -15.61 -12.88
N ASN A 172 -1.09 -15.67 -13.96
CA ASN A 172 0.12 -16.49 -14.08
C ASN A 172 1.35 -15.93 -13.35
N SER A 173 1.36 -14.63 -12.99
CA SER A 173 2.46 -13.96 -12.27
C SER A 173 2.00 -13.22 -11.01
N ARG A 174 0.76 -13.44 -10.60
CA ARG A 174 0.12 -12.79 -9.46
C ARG A 174 0.77 -13.17 -8.14
N TRP A 175 1.10 -14.44 -7.97
CA TRP A 175 1.62 -15.00 -6.74
C TRP A 175 3.13 -15.10 -6.75
N ALA A 176 3.77 -14.67 -5.66
CA ALA A 176 5.20 -14.80 -5.49
C ALA A 176 5.57 -15.21 -4.06
N MET A 177 6.75 -15.83 -3.92
CA MET A 177 7.29 -16.29 -2.66
C MET A 177 8.53 -15.48 -2.29
N PHE A 178 8.53 -14.97 -1.06
CA PHE A 178 9.59 -14.15 -0.49
C PHE A 178 10.14 -14.79 0.78
N PRO A 179 11.07 -15.74 0.65
CA PRO A 179 11.69 -16.40 1.80
C PRO A 179 12.84 -15.58 2.37
N SER A 180 13.09 -15.78 3.67
CA SER A 180 14.28 -15.31 4.36
C SER A 180 14.78 -16.34 5.37
N VAL A 181 16.07 -16.36 5.58
CA VAL A 181 16.71 -17.18 6.60
C VAL A 181 17.79 -16.38 7.31
N SER A 182 17.88 -16.53 8.62
CA SER A 182 18.96 -15.93 9.40
C SER A 182 19.50 -16.95 10.41
N GLY A 183 20.78 -16.80 10.72
CA GLY A 183 21.46 -17.60 11.73
C GLY A 183 22.32 -16.75 12.63
N GLY A 184 22.43 -17.13 13.88
CA GLY A 184 23.28 -16.48 14.87
C GLY A 184 23.98 -17.49 15.76
N TRP A 185 25.23 -17.21 16.06
CA TRP A 185 26.02 -18.00 17.01
C TRP A 185 26.63 -17.08 18.08
N ARG A 186 26.23 -17.30 19.31
CA ARG A 186 26.82 -16.59 20.46
C ARG A 186 28.05 -17.35 20.94
N VAL A 187 29.21 -16.99 20.37
CA VAL A 187 30.50 -17.62 20.63
C VAL A 187 30.89 -17.49 22.11
N SER A 188 30.56 -16.33 22.71
CA SER A 188 30.83 -16.06 24.14
C SER A 188 30.11 -17.02 25.09
N GLU A 189 29.07 -17.72 24.66
CA GLU A 189 28.36 -18.71 25.48
C GLU A 189 29.00 -20.10 25.42
N GLU A 190 30.03 -20.31 24.59
CA GLU A 190 30.73 -21.57 24.49
C GLU A 190 31.66 -21.80 25.66
N LYS A 191 31.83 -23.07 26.09
CA LYS A 191 32.70 -23.44 27.19
C LYS A 191 34.17 -23.03 26.93
N PHE A 192 34.65 -23.29 25.70
CA PHE A 192 36.03 -22.94 25.32
C PHE A 192 36.28 -21.43 25.39
N TRP A 193 35.24 -20.60 25.17
CA TRP A 193 35.36 -19.14 25.28
C TRP A 193 35.46 -18.69 26.75
N LYS A 194 34.55 -19.21 27.57
CA LYS A 194 34.50 -18.90 29.03
C LYS A 194 35.74 -19.31 29.77
N GLU A 195 36.42 -20.34 29.31
CA GLU A 195 37.69 -20.87 29.87
C GLU A 195 38.92 -20.19 29.24
N SER A 196 38.77 -19.35 28.25
CA SER A 196 39.86 -18.66 27.56
C SER A 196 40.23 -17.34 28.25
N SER A 197 41.41 -16.78 27.89
CA SER A 197 41.82 -15.43 28.31
C SER A 197 41.01 -14.31 27.66
N LEU A 198 40.09 -14.63 26.75
CA LEU A 198 39.21 -13.70 26.07
C LEU A 198 37.87 -13.49 26.81
N ASN A 199 37.72 -14.01 28.03
CA ASN A 199 36.50 -13.93 28.83
C ASN A 199 36.09 -12.48 29.19
N PHE A 200 37.00 -11.51 29.03
CA PHE A 200 36.66 -10.08 29.15
C PHE A 200 35.72 -9.59 28.05
N ILE A 201 35.59 -10.34 26.94
CA ILE A 201 34.55 -10.13 25.94
C ILE A 201 33.32 -10.90 26.40
N ASN A 202 32.37 -10.19 27.00
CA ASN A 202 31.21 -10.76 27.66
C ASN A 202 30.15 -11.24 26.67
N ASN A 203 30.07 -10.61 25.48
CA ASN A 203 29.18 -11.01 24.40
C ASN A 203 29.92 -10.93 23.06
N LEU A 204 29.97 -12.05 22.36
CA LEU A 204 30.37 -12.12 20.97
C LEU A 204 29.37 -12.97 20.24
N LYS A 205 28.63 -12.33 19.31
CA LYS A 205 27.65 -12.98 18.46
C LYS A 205 28.01 -12.75 17.00
N ILE A 206 28.11 -13.81 16.25
CA ILE A 206 28.20 -13.78 14.76
C ILE A 206 26.83 -14.02 14.20
N ARG A 207 26.45 -13.26 13.18
CA ARG A 207 25.16 -13.38 12.52
C ARG A 207 25.29 -13.33 11.00
N ALA A 208 24.42 -14.04 10.33
CA ALA A 208 24.27 -13.98 8.88
C ALA A 208 22.81 -14.08 8.51
N SER A 209 22.42 -13.36 7.48
CA SER A 209 21.07 -13.42 6.95
C SER A 209 21.06 -13.38 5.42
N TRP A 210 20.07 -14.00 4.87
CA TRP A 210 19.72 -13.92 3.46
C TRP A 210 18.21 -13.78 3.33
N GLY A 211 17.78 -12.90 2.42
CA GLY A 211 16.36 -12.68 2.18
C GLY A 211 16.07 -12.24 0.75
N LYS A 212 14.87 -12.59 0.33
CA LYS A 212 14.25 -12.13 -0.91
C LYS A 212 13.04 -11.29 -0.55
N MET A 213 12.94 -10.09 -1.08
CA MET A 213 11.81 -9.18 -0.91
C MET A 213 11.13 -8.95 -2.27
N GLY A 214 9.83 -8.66 -2.22
CA GLY A 214 9.01 -8.30 -3.37
C GLY A 214 8.32 -6.97 -3.16
N ASP A 215 8.13 -6.24 -4.27
CA ASP A 215 7.37 -5.01 -4.32
C ASP A 215 6.35 -5.09 -5.47
N ASP A 216 5.10 -4.74 -5.18
CA ASP A 216 4.01 -4.65 -6.15
C ASP A 216 3.76 -3.20 -6.61
N GLY A 217 4.73 -2.31 -6.49
CA GLY A 217 4.66 -0.87 -6.80
C GLY A 217 4.30 -0.51 -8.24
N ALA A 218 3.98 -1.49 -9.08
CA ALA A 218 3.52 -1.28 -10.44
C ALA A 218 2.09 -0.69 -10.49
N LEU A 219 1.79 0.04 -11.57
CA LEU A 219 0.42 0.46 -11.84
C LEU A 219 -0.48 -0.77 -12.04
N ALA A 220 -1.68 -0.72 -11.48
CA ALA A 220 -2.63 -1.82 -11.55
C ALA A 220 -3.10 -2.09 -12.98
N TYR A 221 -3.35 -3.37 -13.27
CA TYR A 221 -4.02 -3.84 -14.49
C TYR A 221 -3.34 -3.49 -15.82
N GLN A 222 -2.04 -3.25 -15.84
CA GLN A 222 -1.30 -2.98 -17.08
C GLN A 222 -1.31 -4.16 -18.07
N PHE A 223 -1.70 -5.34 -17.61
CA PHE A 223 -1.84 -6.55 -18.43
C PHE A 223 -3.16 -6.61 -19.20
N LEU A 224 -4.10 -5.70 -18.90
CA LEU A 224 -5.39 -5.65 -19.59
C LEU A 224 -5.31 -4.75 -20.83
N ASN A 225 -5.84 -5.26 -21.93
CA ASN A 225 -6.15 -4.40 -23.06
C ASN A 225 -7.25 -3.41 -22.67
N GLY A 226 -7.07 -2.17 -23.01
CA GLY A 226 -8.03 -1.13 -22.66
C GLY A 226 -8.16 -0.07 -23.75
N TYR A 227 -9.18 0.75 -23.60
CA TYR A 227 -9.45 1.89 -24.46
C TYR A 227 -9.48 3.17 -23.63
N THR A 228 -9.03 4.27 -24.22
CA THR A 228 -9.26 5.62 -23.71
C THR A 228 -10.51 6.16 -24.37
N TYR A 229 -11.45 6.65 -23.57
CA TYR A 229 -12.69 7.27 -24.05
C TYR A 229 -13.10 8.41 -23.10
N PRO A 230 -13.53 9.53 -23.63
CA PRO A 230 -13.37 9.95 -25.02
C PRO A 230 -11.91 10.18 -25.38
N VAL A 231 -11.55 9.99 -26.62
CA VAL A 231 -10.25 10.45 -27.13
C VAL A 231 -10.36 11.96 -27.27
N GLY A 232 -9.89 12.67 -26.27
CA GLY A 232 -9.99 14.09 -26.26
C GLY A 232 -8.75 14.77 -25.75
N GLY A 233 -8.33 15.71 -26.52
CA GLY A 233 -7.11 16.40 -26.48
C GLY A 233 -6.90 17.44 -25.40
N ALA A 234 -5.68 17.92 -25.38
CA ALA A 234 -5.32 19.23 -24.88
C ALA A 234 -6.26 20.30 -25.46
N ALA A 235 -6.43 21.38 -24.75
CA ALA A 235 -7.40 22.47 -24.96
C ALA A 235 -7.54 23.05 -26.40
N TYR A 236 -6.75 22.59 -27.36
CA TYR A 236 -6.75 23.01 -28.76
C TYR A 236 -6.77 21.84 -29.77
N ALA A 237 -6.82 20.60 -29.33
CA ALA A 237 -6.98 19.46 -30.23
C ALA A 237 -8.48 19.14 -30.37
N MET A 238 -8.95 18.98 -31.59
CA MET A 238 -10.31 18.51 -31.85
C MET A 238 -10.50 17.18 -31.08
N PRO A 239 -11.57 17.01 -30.30
CA PRO A 239 -11.89 15.72 -29.73
C PRO A 239 -11.94 14.70 -30.86
N GLY A 240 -11.22 13.58 -30.70
CA GLY A 240 -11.29 12.49 -31.67
C GLY A 240 -12.73 11.99 -31.76
N GLY A 241 -13.30 11.99 -32.94
CA GLY A 241 -14.68 11.55 -33.15
C GLY A 241 -15.13 11.83 -34.58
N ALA A 242 -16.36 11.55 -34.87
CA ALA A 242 -16.99 11.78 -36.15
C ALA A 242 -18.43 12.27 -35.99
N ILE A 243 -18.95 12.95 -37.01
CA ILE A 243 -20.36 13.37 -37.03
C ILE A 243 -21.18 12.28 -37.72
N PHE A 244 -22.14 11.73 -37.00
CA PHE A 244 -23.12 10.79 -37.51
C PHE A 244 -24.49 11.40 -37.33
N ASP A 245 -25.23 11.49 -38.43
CA ASP A 245 -26.61 12.05 -38.47
C ASP A 245 -26.70 13.42 -37.75
N GLY A 246 -25.75 14.31 -38.04
CA GLY A 246 -25.69 15.65 -37.44
C GLY A 246 -25.23 15.71 -35.98
N SER A 247 -24.99 14.59 -35.33
CA SER A 247 -24.51 14.49 -33.94
C SER A 247 -23.06 14.08 -33.87
N PHE A 248 -22.26 14.77 -33.05
CA PHE A 248 -20.87 14.42 -32.81
C PHE A 248 -20.75 13.21 -31.87
N VAL A 249 -20.08 12.16 -32.32
CA VAL A 249 -19.79 10.95 -31.54
C VAL A 249 -18.30 10.89 -31.23
N ASN A 250 -17.98 10.82 -29.95
CA ASN A 250 -16.60 10.68 -29.50
C ASN A 250 -15.98 9.36 -29.96
N ALA A 251 -14.72 9.39 -30.37
CA ALA A 251 -13.95 8.20 -30.66
C ALA A 251 -13.33 7.59 -29.40
N SER A 252 -12.96 6.32 -29.51
CA SER A 252 -12.08 5.63 -28.56
C SER A 252 -10.74 5.33 -29.23
N ALA A 253 -9.67 5.33 -28.44
CA ALA A 253 -8.36 4.86 -28.88
C ALA A 253 -7.88 3.74 -27.94
N THR A 254 -7.10 2.81 -28.46
CA THR A 254 -6.46 1.80 -27.64
C THR A 254 -5.49 2.46 -26.65
N LYS A 255 -5.51 2.05 -25.39
CA LYS A 255 -4.36 2.27 -24.50
C LYS A 255 -3.17 1.56 -25.12
N GLY A 256 -1.93 1.96 -24.76
CA GLY A 256 -0.73 1.29 -25.25
C GLY A 256 -0.78 -0.25 -25.12
N LEU A 257 0.25 -0.92 -25.57
CA LEU A 257 0.31 -2.39 -25.52
C LEU A 257 0.17 -2.89 -24.07
N ALA A 258 -0.67 -3.89 -23.86
CA ALA A 258 -0.81 -4.55 -22.58
C ALA A 258 0.49 -5.31 -22.22
N ASN A 259 0.97 -5.14 -20.99
CA ASN A 259 2.14 -5.86 -20.51
C ASN A 259 1.73 -7.18 -19.84
N GLN A 260 1.67 -8.25 -20.62
CA GLN A 260 1.27 -9.58 -20.13
C GLN A 260 2.32 -10.25 -19.20
N SER A 261 3.56 -9.71 -19.18
CA SER A 261 4.65 -10.25 -18.37
C SER A 261 4.94 -9.43 -17.11
N ILE A 262 4.08 -8.46 -16.78
CA ILE A 262 4.24 -7.68 -15.55
C ILE A 262 4.16 -8.58 -14.33
N SER A 263 5.08 -8.39 -13.39
CA SER A 263 5.21 -9.18 -12.17
C SER A 263 5.87 -8.35 -11.07
N TRP A 264 6.11 -8.99 -9.95
CA TRP A 264 6.79 -8.46 -8.79
C TRP A 264 8.19 -7.94 -9.11
N ILE A 265 8.55 -6.82 -8.51
CA ILE A 265 9.93 -6.36 -8.46
C ILE A 265 10.61 -7.07 -7.29
N GLU A 266 11.70 -7.78 -7.55
CA GLU A 266 12.38 -8.60 -6.56
C GLU A 266 13.73 -8.01 -6.18
N ALA A 267 14.00 -7.94 -4.88
CA ALA A 267 15.31 -7.63 -4.33
C ALA A 267 15.82 -8.81 -3.49
N LYS A 268 17.11 -9.12 -3.60
CA LYS A 268 17.79 -10.12 -2.78
C LYS A 268 18.87 -9.45 -1.99
N THR A 269 18.90 -9.74 -0.69
CA THR A 269 19.91 -9.21 0.22
C THR A 269 20.64 -10.35 0.90
N PHE A 270 21.93 -10.16 1.15
CA PHE A 270 22.75 -10.99 2.00
C PHE A 270 23.50 -10.09 2.95
N ASP A 271 23.52 -10.45 4.22
CA ASP A 271 24.15 -9.68 5.26
C ASP A 271 24.91 -10.60 6.21
N ILE A 272 26.09 -10.17 6.66
CA ILE A 272 26.91 -10.85 7.66
C ILE A 272 27.46 -9.80 8.61
N GLY A 273 27.32 -10.07 9.90
CA GLY A 273 27.78 -9.14 10.91
C GLY A 273 28.21 -9.82 12.21
N PHE A 274 28.76 -9.04 13.09
CA PHE A 274 29.04 -9.47 14.46
C PHE A 274 28.74 -8.37 15.47
N ASP A 275 28.29 -8.81 16.64
CA ASP A 275 28.08 -7.97 17.83
C ASP A 275 29.09 -8.35 18.88
N LEU A 276 29.84 -7.39 19.40
CA LEU A 276 30.87 -7.56 20.45
C LEU A 276 30.58 -6.61 21.61
N GLU A 277 30.63 -7.15 22.81
CA GLU A 277 30.56 -6.38 24.06
C GLU A 277 31.66 -6.84 25.01
N ALA A 278 32.42 -5.91 25.55
CA ALA A 278 33.55 -6.19 26.40
C ALA A 278 33.53 -5.33 27.66
N TRP A 279 34.21 -5.83 28.71
CA TRP A 279 34.37 -5.18 30.01
C TRP A 279 33.03 -4.78 30.64
N ASP A 280 32.10 -5.75 30.70
CA ASP A 280 30.77 -5.59 31.28
C ASP A 280 29.97 -4.39 30.71
N GLY A 281 30.06 -4.20 29.39
CA GLY A 281 29.32 -3.16 28.66
C GLY A 281 30.08 -1.85 28.53
N LEU A 282 31.34 -1.77 28.93
CA LEU A 282 32.15 -0.56 28.75
C LEU A 282 32.42 -0.27 27.25
N LEU A 283 32.60 -1.33 26.45
CA LEU A 283 32.79 -1.24 25.01
C LEU A 283 31.78 -2.11 24.30
N GLY A 284 30.99 -1.51 23.38
CA GLY A 284 30.12 -2.18 22.45
C GLY A 284 30.52 -1.87 21.01
N LEU A 285 30.56 -2.88 20.15
CA LEU A 285 30.87 -2.76 18.72
C LEU A 285 29.93 -3.66 17.94
N THR A 286 29.23 -3.08 16.95
CA THR A 286 28.42 -3.80 15.96
C THR A 286 28.95 -3.48 14.58
N VAL A 287 29.15 -4.52 13.78
CA VAL A 287 29.62 -4.40 12.39
C VAL A 287 28.73 -5.25 11.51
N ASP A 288 28.31 -4.67 10.39
CA ASP A 288 27.53 -5.28 9.31
C ASP A 288 28.25 -5.12 7.97
#